data_c3fd4949d77938f943cb9574528e5df0
#
_entry.id   c3fd4949d77938f943cb9574528e5df0
#
_cell.length_a   1.000
_cell.length_b   1.000
_cell.length_c   1.000
_cell.angle_alpha   90.00
_cell.angle_beta   90.00
_cell.angle_gamma   90.00
#
_symmetry.space_group_name_H-M   'P 1'
#
loop_
_entity.id
_entity.type
_entity.pdbx_description
1 polymer ?
#
loop_
_entity_poly.entity_id
_entity_poly.type
_entity_poly.pdbx_seq_one_letter_code
_entity_poly.pdbx_strand_id
1 'polypeptide(L)'
;MKIGVVGLGYWGPNIVRNFLSNPKIKAVTCFDLNSRKLEGIRKNFPSVETTSDYKHLLSDHTIEAVAIVTPVSTHYPLAKEALEAGKHVLLEKPMADTAAHAEHLIELAEKKNLRLMVDHTFIYNGAVRKIKELIESGEIGDLYYFDSVRVNLGLFQHDVNVIWDLAPHDLSIMDYLIGKKPIAVSAVGVSHFNHTEDVAYITVHFEDAILAHFHVNWLSPVKVRKMLIGGNKKMVVYDDMEPSEKVKVYDKGVEIQSEEMVHRLLVQYRMGDMYAPQLDQTEALRLMIKEFVDSIEEKRKPLTDGEAGLAVVRILEAADASIKAGSKAVNL
;
A
#
# COMPACT_ATOMS: atom_id res chain seq x y z
N MET A 1 14.10 -16.34 14.67
CA MET A 1 12.78 -16.60 14.10
C MET A 1 12.92 -17.45 12.84
N LYS A 2 12.05 -18.46 12.62
CA LYS A 2 11.91 -19.20 11.37
C LYS A 2 10.63 -18.75 10.67
N ILE A 3 10.69 -18.49 9.36
CA ILE A 3 9.59 -17.90 8.59
C ILE A 3 9.18 -18.85 7.45
N GLY A 4 7.87 -18.95 7.22
CA GLY A 4 7.30 -19.54 6.03
C GLY A 4 7.05 -18.47 4.95
N VAL A 5 7.38 -18.71 3.69
CA VAL A 5 6.98 -17.87 2.54
C VAL A 5 6.09 -18.67 1.62
N VAL A 6 4.87 -18.21 1.43
CA VAL A 6 3.78 -18.89 0.70
C VAL A 6 3.53 -18.16 -0.61
N GLY A 7 3.86 -18.82 -1.72
CA GLY A 7 3.78 -18.23 -3.05
C GLY A 7 5.12 -17.67 -3.55
N LEU A 8 5.60 -18.26 -4.64
CA LEU A 8 6.86 -17.91 -5.30
C LEU A 8 6.60 -17.31 -6.70
N GLY A 9 5.60 -16.43 -6.76
CA GLY A 9 5.32 -15.61 -7.93
C GLY A 9 6.39 -14.54 -8.16
N TYR A 10 6.00 -13.43 -8.76
CA TYR A 10 6.92 -12.33 -9.08
C TYR A 10 7.59 -11.73 -7.81
N TRP A 11 6.83 -11.53 -6.72
CA TRP A 11 7.33 -10.92 -5.49
C TRP A 11 7.95 -11.91 -4.51
N GLY A 12 7.54 -13.19 -4.53
CA GLY A 12 8.03 -14.20 -3.59
C GLY A 12 9.55 -14.25 -3.42
N PRO A 13 10.36 -14.32 -4.49
CA PRO A 13 11.81 -14.30 -4.39
C PRO A 13 12.40 -13.04 -3.74
N ASN A 14 11.76 -11.87 -3.92
CA ASN A 14 12.18 -10.62 -3.29
C ASN A 14 11.91 -10.63 -1.78
N ILE A 15 10.77 -11.17 -1.36
CA ILE A 15 10.41 -11.38 0.05
C ILE A 15 11.40 -12.35 0.69
N VAL A 16 11.69 -13.49 0.04
CA VAL A 16 12.68 -14.47 0.53
C VAL A 16 14.05 -13.83 0.71
N ARG A 17 14.55 -13.08 -0.28
CA ARG A 17 15.84 -12.38 -0.21
C ARG A 17 15.90 -11.42 0.99
N ASN A 18 14.84 -10.67 1.21
CA ASN A 18 14.79 -9.70 2.30
C ASN A 18 14.68 -10.37 3.68
N PHE A 19 13.93 -11.48 3.81
CA PHE A 19 13.96 -12.26 5.05
C PHE A 19 15.36 -12.83 5.33
N LEU A 20 16.00 -13.44 4.35
CA LEU A 20 17.36 -13.99 4.50
C LEU A 20 18.42 -12.93 4.84
N SER A 21 18.21 -11.68 4.45
CA SER A 21 19.10 -10.56 4.78
C SER A 21 18.88 -10.00 6.18
N ASN A 22 17.82 -10.38 6.89
CA ASN A 22 17.52 -9.91 8.23
C ASN A 22 18.24 -10.80 9.26
N PRO A 23 19.13 -10.25 10.12
CA PRO A 23 19.96 -11.04 11.04
C PRO A 23 19.15 -11.79 12.12
N LYS A 24 17.88 -11.42 12.34
CA LYS A 24 16.99 -12.08 13.29
C LYS A 24 16.31 -13.34 12.71
N ILE A 25 16.40 -13.54 11.39
CA ILE A 25 15.85 -14.70 10.69
C ILE A 25 16.88 -15.82 10.63
N LYS A 26 16.53 -16.95 11.23
CA LYS A 26 17.41 -18.14 11.30
C LYS A 26 17.22 -19.08 10.11
N ALA A 27 15.99 -19.17 9.60
CA ALA A 27 15.67 -20.05 8.48
C ALA A 27 14.40 -19.56 7.76
N VAL A 28 14.30 -19.87 6.46
CA VAL A 28 13.15 -19.62 5.62
C VAL A 28 12.72 -20.93 4.97
N THR A 29 11.43 -21.27 5.09
CA THR A 29 10.79 -22.38 4.40
C THR A 29 9.83 -21.83 3.35
N CYS A 30 10.04 -22.19 2.08
CA CYS A 30 9.23 -21.70 0.97
C CYS A 30 8.18 -22.74 0.54
N PHE A 31 6.97 -22.29 0.29
CA PHE A 31 5.88 -23.09 -0.24
C PHE A 31 5.42 -22.55 -1.60
N ASP A 32 5.22 -23.44 -2.55
CA ASP A 32 4.49 -23.19 -3.81
C ASP A 32 3.95 -24.52 -4.33
N LEU A 33 2.80 -24.50 -5.01
CA LEU A 33 2.24 -25.68 -5.66
C LEU A 33 3.04 -26.08 -6.90
N ASN A 34 3.81 -25.17 -7.48
CA ASN A 34 4.60 -25.39 -8.68
C ASN A 34 6.03 -25.83 -8.31
N SER A 35 6.35 -27.10 -8.57
CA SER A 35 7.67 -27.69 -8.30
C SER A 35 8.81 -26.95 -8.98
N ARG A 36 8.61 -26.40 -10.21
CA ARG A 36 9.64 -25.64 -10.92
C ARG A 36 10.01 -24.35 -10.18
N LYS A 37 9.04 -23.69 -9.54
CA LYS A 37 9.30 -22.50 -8.72
C LYS A 37 10.09 -22.87 -7.45
N LEU A 38 9.77 -24.02 -6.83
CA LEU A 38 10.51 -24.56 -5.69
C LEU A 38 11.96 -24.91 -6.06
N GLU A 39 12.19 -25.48 -7.23
CA GLU A 39 13.55 -25.73 -7.74
C GLU A 39 14.30 -24.43 -8.02
N GLY A 40 13.63 -23.45 -8.64
CA GLY A 40 14.19 -22.13 -8.93
C GLY A 40 14.63 -21.39 -7.67
N ILE A 41 13.80 -21.39 -6.62
CA ILE A 41 14.14 -20.72 -5.37
C ILE A 41 15.31 -21.39 -4.66
N ARG A 42 15.38 -22.74 -4.64
CA ARG A 42 16.53 -23.47 -4.08
C ARG A 42 17.84 -23.20 -4.82
N LYS A 43 17.77 -23.05 -6.13
CA LYS A 43 18.95 -22.72 -6.94
C LYS A 43 19.46 -21.31 -6.61
N ASN A 44 18.58 -20.35 -6.43
CA ASN A 44 18.94 -18.97 -6.14
C ASN A 44 19.32 -18.74 -4.67
N PHE A 45 18.71 -19.49 -3.76
CA PHE A 45 18.90 -19.40 -2.31
C PHE A 45 19.08 -20.81 -1.71
N PRO A 46 20.29 -21.40 -1.77
CA PRO A 46 20.51 -22.78 -1.35
C PRO A 46 20.21 -23.06 0.14
N SER A 47 20.14 -22.04 0.97
CA SER A 47 19.84 -22.15 2.41
C SER A 47 18.37 -22.29 2.74
N VAL A 48 17.44 -22.12 1.76
CA VAL A 48 16.01 -22.23 2.03
C VAL A 48 15.55 -23.69 2.01
N GLU A 49 14.63 -23.99 2.89
CA GLU A 49 13.84 -25.23 2.83
C GLU A 49 12.65 -25.01 1.89
N THR A 50 12.15 -26.08 1.30
CA THR A 50 10.98 -26.01 0.40
C THR A 50 9.99 -27.13 0.66
N THR A 51 8.71 -26.82 0.53
CA THR A 51 7.61 -27.78 0.62
C THR A 51 6.51 -27.46 -0.41
N SER A 52 5.80 -28.49 -0.87
CA SER A 52 4.57 -28.35 -1.65
C SER A 52 3.31 -28.64 -0.81
N ASP A 53 3.47 -28.81 0.49
CA ASP A 53 2.39 -29.05 1.44
C ASP A 53 2.25 -27.88 2.41
N TYR A 54 1.16 -27.10 2.27
CA TYR A 54 0.87 -25.96 3.12
C TYR A 54 0.59 -26.37 4.56
N LYS A 55 -0.11 -27.51 4.75
CA LYS A 55 -0.41 -28.02 6.10
C LYS A 55 0.85 -28.42 6.86
N HIS A 56 1.83 -29.00 6.14
CA HIS A 56 3.13 -29.30 6.71
C HIS A 56 3.83 -28.02 7.21
N LEU A 57 3.79 -26.93 6.40
CA LEU A 57 4.36 -25.64 6.82
C LEU A 57 3.66 -25.10 8.06
N LEU A 58 2.33 -25.19 8.15
CA LEU A 58 1.57 -24.69 9.29
C LEU A 58 1.77 -25.54 10.55
N SER A 59 1.95 -26.86 10.42
CA SER A 59 2.15 -27.77 11.54
C SER A 59 3.57 -27.73 12.13
N ASP A 60 4.54 -27.15 11.43
CA ASP A 60 5.89 -26.94 11.96
C ASP A 60 5.88 -25.87 13.06
N HIS A 61 5.97 -26.29 14.32
CA HIS A 61 5.97 -25.39 15.48
C HIS A 61 7.21 -24.48 15.54
N THR A 62 8.27 -24.77 14.78
CA THR A 62 9.45 -23.91 14.71
C THR A 62 9.24 -22.70 13.80
N ILE A 63 8.25 -22.74 12.90
CA ILE A 63 7.85 -21.59 12.06
C ILE A 63 6.95 -20.70 12.92
N GLU A 64 7.39 -19.48 13.17
CA GLU A 64 6.70 -18.50 14.02
C GLU A 64 5.76 -17.60 13.24
N ALA A 65 6.10 -17.33 11.96
CA ALA A 65 5.32 -16.45 11.10
C ALA A 65 5.34 -16.92 9.64
N VAL A 66 4.34 -16.46 8.86
CA VAL A 66 4.25 -16.71 7.43
C VAL A 66 4.05 -15.43 6.65
N ALA A 67 4.69 -15.32 5.49
CA ALA A 67 4.42 -14.29 4.50
C ALA A 67 3.64 -14.93 3.33
N ILE A 68 2.45 -14.42 3.05
CA ILE A 68 1.55 -14.90 2.00
C ILE A 68 1.62 -13.96 0.82
N VAL A 69 2.16 -14.45 -0.30
CA VAL A 69 2.50 -13.69 -1.51
C VAL A 69 1.88 -14.38 -2.73
N THR A 70 0.60 -14.62 -2.65
CA THR A 70 -0.22 -15.35 -3.62
C THR A 70 -1.24 -14.40 -4.28
N PRO A 71 -2.06 -14.84 -5.25
CA PRO A 71 -3.18 -14.02 -5.74
C PRO A 71 -4.18 -13.66 -4.65
N VAL A 72 -4.79 -12.47 -4.74
CA VAL A 72 -5.68 -11.90 -3.70
C VAL A 72 -6.84 -12.83 -3.31
N SER A 73 -7.40 -13.56 -4.25
CA SER A 73 -8.49 -14.53 -4.00
C SER A 73 -8.11 -15.64 -3.02
N THR A 74 -6.81 -15.86 -2.80
CA THR A 74 -6.31 -16.88 -1.86
C THR A 74 -5.82 -16.28 -0.53
N HIS A 75 -5.76 -14.96 -0.40
CA HIS A 75 -5.25 -14.30 0.80
C HIS A 75 -6.05 -14.67 2.04
N TYR A 76 -7.37 -14.49 1.99
CA TYR A 76 -8.23 -14.77 3.12
C TYR A 76 -8.15 -16.22 3.62
N PRO A 77 -8.38 -17.26 2.79
CA PRO A 77 -8.32 -18.64 3.28
C PRO A 77 -6.95 -19.01 3.82
N LEU A 78 -5.85 -18.64 3.15
CA LEU A 78 -4.50 -18.98 3.61
C LEU A 78 -4.13 -18.22 4.90
N ALA A 79 -4.45 -16.93 4.99
CA ALA A 79 -4.18 -16.13 6.19
C ALA A 79 -5.00 -16.63 7.40
N LYS A 80 -6.27 -16.96 7.18
CA LYS A 80 -7.13 -17.56 8.22
C LYS A 80 -6.51 -18.84 8.78
N GLU A 81 -6.16 -19.80 7.92
CA GLU A 81 -5.53 -21.07 8.36
C GLU A 81 -4.22 -20.80 9.11
N ALA A 82 -3.40 -19.85 8.65
CA ALA A 82 -2.14 -19.50 9.31
C ALA A 82 -2.38 -18.91 10.70
N LEU A 83 -3.31 -17.97 10.84
CA LEU A 83 -3.69 -17.39 12.13
C LEU A 83 -4.30 -18.45 13.06
N GLU A 84 -5.16 -19.34 12.55
CA GLU A 84 -5.72 -20.46 13.31
C GLU A 84 -4.62 -21.40 13.83
N ALA A 85 -3.56 -21.63 13.04
CA ALA A 85 -2.39 -22.41 13.43
C ALA A 85 -1.41 -21.64 14.37
N GLY A 86 -1.75 -20.42 14.78
CA GLY A 86 -0.94 -19.64 15.73
C GLY A 86 0.27 -18.95 15.08
N LYS A 87 0.26 -18.71 13.77
CA LYS A 87 1.33 -18.01 13.05
C LYS A 87 1.03 -16.52 12.92
N HIS A 88 2.04 -15.66 13.13
CA HIS A 88 1.98 -14.28 12.69
C HIS A 88 1.91 -14.22 11.16
N VAL A 89 1.24 -13.22 10.59
CA VAL A 89 1.00 -13.15 9.13
C VAL A 89 1.45 -11.82 8.56
N LEU A 90 2.33 -11.88 7.55
CA LEU A 90 2.56 -10.81 6.58
C LEU A 90 1.79 -11.15 5.30
N LEU A 91 0.94 -10.25 4.85
CA LEU A 91 0.03 -10.50 3.75
C LEU A 91 0.27 -9.51 2.61
N GLU A 92 0.44 -10.00 1.38
CA GLU A 92 0.56 -9.14 0.20
C GLU A 92 -0.71 -8.30 0.00
N LYS A 93 -0.54 -7.13 -0.61
CA LYS A 93 -1.66 -6.24 -0.95
C LYS A 93 -2.48 -6.76 -2.15
N PRO A 94 -3.75 -6.40 -2.25
CA PRO A 94 -4.60 -5.92 -1.17
C PRO A 94 -4.85 -7.02 -0.12
N MET A 95 -5.09 -6.61 1.12
CA MET A 95 -5.19 -7.52 2.26
C MET A 95 -6.16 -8.68 2.05
N ALA A 96 -7.30 -8.40 1.45
CA ALA A 96 -8.35 -9.37 1.14
C ALA A 96 -9.17 -8.88 -0.06
N ASP A 97 -10.01 -9.74 -0.57
CA ASP A 97 -10.96 -9.47 -1.66
C ASP A 97 -12.25 -8.76 -1.19
N THR A 98 -12.51 -8.73 0.12
CA THR A 98 -13.64 -8.02 0.73
C THR A 98 -13.28 -7.42 2.09
N ALA A 99 -13.97 -6.34 2.49
CA ALA A 99 -13.83 -5.74 3.81
C ALA A 99 -14.23 -6.73 4.92
N ALA A 100 -15.29 -7.51 4.72
CA ALA A 100 -15.71 -8.54 5.68
C ALA A 100 -14.63 -9.61 5.93
N HIS A 101 -13.90 -10.04 4.88
CA HIS A 101 -12.78 -10.95 5.03
C HIS A 101 -11.62 -10.28 5.78
N ALA A 102 -11.32 -9.01 5.49
CA ALA A 102 -10.29 -8.25 6.20
C ALA A 102 -10.63 -8.08 7.68
N GLU A 103 -11.86 -7.69 8.02
CA GLU A 103 -12.35 -7.59 9.39
C GLU A 103 -12.22 -8.90 10.17
N HIS A 104 -12.64 -10.02 9.57
CA HIS A 104 -12.51 -11.32 10.21
C HIS A 104 -11.04 -11.72 10.48
N LEU A 105 -10.12 -11.40 9.56
CA LEU A 105 -8.68 -11.66 9.79
C LEU A 105 -8.13 -10.81 10.95
N ILE A 106 -8.57 -9.55 11.07
CA ILE A 106 -8.19 -8.65 12.18
C ILE A 106 -8.68 -9.23 13.51
N GLU A 107 -9.98 -9.56 13.62
CA GLU A 107 -10.57 -10.16 14.81
C GLU A 107 -9.85 -11.45 15.23
N LEU A 108 -9.54 -12.30 14.26
CA LEU A 108 -8.84 -13.56 14.52
C LEU A 108 -7.41 -13.34 15.02
N ALA A 109 -6.68 -12.39 14.41
CA ALA A 109 -5.34 -12.03 14.83
C ALA A 109 -5.32 -11.44 16.25
N GLU A 110 -6.27 -10.54 16.57
CA GLU A 110 -6.40 -9.93 17.88
C GLU A 110 -6.77 -10.98 18.95
N LYS A 111 -7.75 -11.83 18.68
CA LYS A 111 -8.17 -12.91 19.59
C LYS A 111 -7.01 -13.85 19.94
N LYS A 112 -6.10 -14.09 19.01
CA LYS A 112 -4.93 -14.95 19.19
C LYS A 112 -3.66 -14.19 19.60
N ASN A 113 -3.73 -12.88 19.77
CA ASN A 113 -2.58 -12.02 20.06
C ASN A 113 -1.45 -12.17 19.02
N LEU A 114 -1.80 -12.36 17.76
CA LEU A 114 -0.88 -12.48 16.63
C LEU A 114 -0.72 -11.13 15.90
N ARG A 115 0.39 -10.99 15.20
CA ARG A 115 0.63 -9.83 14.35
C ARG A 115 0.15 -10.14 12.94
N LEU A 116 -0.72 -9.27 12.44
CA LEU A 116 -1.19 -9.25 11.06
C LEU A 116 -0.71 -7.95 10.45
N MET A 117 0.11 -8.05 9.42
CA MET A 117 0.70 -6.92 8.72
C MET A 117 0.45 -7.03 7.23
N VAL A 118 0.19 -5.92 6.56
CA VAL A 118 -0.02 -5.87 5.12
C VAL A 118 1.20 -5.27 4.43
N ASP A 119 1.59 -5.85 3.31
CA ASP A 119 2.70 -5.37 2.47
C ASP A 119 2.32 -4.07 1.74
N HIS A 120 2.23 -2.99 2.48
CA HIS A 120 2.18 -1.63 1.94
C HIS A 120 3.60 -1.05 1.85
N THR A 121 4.45 -1.71 1.07
CA THR A 121 5.90 -1.39 0.94
C THR A 121 6.17 0.10 0.73
N PHE A 122 5.33 0.83 -0.03
CA PHE A 122 5.58 2.25 -0.32
C PHE A 122 5.57 3.15 0.92
N ILE A 123 4.88 2.78 2.00
CA ILE A 123 4.90 3.53 3.28
C ILE A 123 6.31 3.55 3.90
N TYR A 124 7.12 2.53 3.60
CA TYR A 124 8.50 2.42 4.08
C TYR A 124 9.52 3.10 3.14
N ASN A 125 9.06 3.66 2.01
CA ASN A 125 9.91 4.40 1.09
C ASN A 125 10.38 5.72 1.75
N GLY A 126 11.68 6.03 1.65
CA GLY A 126 12.23 7.24 2.25
C GLY A 126 11.59 8.54 1.76
N ALA A 127 11.09 8.58 0.51
CA ALA A 127 10.34 9.72 0.00
C ALA A 127 9.00 9.91 0.73
N VAL A 128 8.21 8.83 0.89
CA VAL A 128 6.91 8.87 1.59
C VAL A 128 7.10 9.24 3.06
N ARG A 129 8.12 8.67 3.72
CA ARG A 129 8.46 9.00 5.10
C ARG A 129 8.87 10.47 5.27
N LYS A 130 9.66 11.00 4.33
CA LYS A 130 10.04 12.41 4.33
C LYS A 130 8.82 13.33 4.15
N ILE A 131 7.89 12.98 3.27
CA ILE A 131 6.64 13.74 3.11
C ILE A 131 5.83 13.72 4.41
N LYS A 132 5.75 12.57 5.10
CA LYS A 132 5.07 12.48 6.40
C LYS A 132 5.71 13.40 7.44
N GLU A 133 7.04 13.41 7.53
CA GLU A 133 7.78 14.35 8.42
C GLU A 133 7.46 15.81 8.11
N LEU A 134 7.39 16.19 6.82
CA LEU A 134 7.06 17.56 6.41
C LEU A 134 5.61 17.94 6.75
N ILE A 135 4.68 17.00 6.70
CA ILE A 135 3.30 17.23 7.12
C ILE A 135 3.22 17.36 8.64
N GLU A 136 3.82 16.45 9.40
CA GLU A 136 3.79 16.41 10.86
C GLU A 136 4.53 17.61 11.50
N SER A 137 5.58 18.11 10.87
CA SER A 137 6.27 19.33 11.29
C SER A 137 5.45 20.61 11.06
N GLY A 138 4.32 20.52 10.35
CA GLY A 138 3.50 21.67 9.98
C GLY A 138 4.10 22.53 8.87
N GLU A 139 5.13 22.06 8.18
CA GLU A 139 5.79 22.81 7.10
C GLU A 139 4.88 22.93 5.87
N ILE A 140 4.08 21.92 5.58
CA ILE A 140 3.09 21.93 4.48
C ILE A 140 1.85 22.73 4.89
N GLY A 141 1.55 22.81 6.20
CA GLY A 141 0.32 23.38 6.73
C GLY A 141 -0.86 22.41 6.64
N ASP A 142 -2.09 22.95 6.63
CA ASP A 142 -3.30 22.17 6.50
C ASP A 142 -3.42 21.63 5.09
N LEU A 143 -3.67 20.33 4.95
CA LEU A 143 -3.79 19.70 3.64
C LEU A 143 -5.11 20.09 2.97
N TYR A 144 -5.05 20.42 1.69
CA TYR A 144 -6.19 20.73 0.84
C TYR A 144 -6.52 19.59 -0.11
N TYR A 145 -5.49 18.99 -0.73
CA TYR A 145 -5.69 17.93 -1.71
C TYR A 145 -4.51 16.96 -1.78
N PHE A 146 -4.83 15.79 -2.29
CA PHE A 146 -3.90 14.73 -2.62
C PHE A 146 -4.26 14.16 -4.00
N ASP A 147 -3.44 14.41 -5.01
CA ASP A 147 -3.63 13.86 -6.34
C ASP A 147 -2.58 12.79 -6.64
N SER A 148 -2.99 11.69 -7.21
CA SER A 148 -2.11 10.60 -7.63
C SER A 148 -2.39 10.14 -9.04
N VAL A 149 -1.32 9.91 -9.80
CA VAL A 149 -1.34 9.29 -11.11
C VAL A 149 -0.42 8.07 -11.09
N ARG A 150 -1.00 6.89 -11.31
CA ARG A 150 -0.28 5.62 -11.45
C ARG A 150 -0.72 4.91 -12.70
N VAL A 151 0.04 5.08 -13.77
CA VAL A 151 -0.29 4.58 -15.10
C VAL A 151 0.93 3.92 -15.76
N ASN A 152 0.69 2.84 -16.49
CA ASN A 152 1.70 2.13 -17.28
C ASN A 152 1.02 1.15 -18.24
N LEU A 153 1.75 0.67 -19.26
CA LEU A 153 1.35 -0.56 -19.94
C LEU A 153 1.51 -1.72 -18.94
N GLY A 154 0.38 -2.16 -18.39
CA GLY A 154 0.33 -3.20 -17.37
C GLY A 154 0.27 -4.61 -17.94
N LEU A 155 0.61 -5.59 -17.11
CA LEU A 155 0.13 -6.95 -17.30
C LEU A 155 -1.31 -6.96 -16.83
N PHE A 156 -2.25 -7.14 -17.75
CA PHE A 156 -3.66 -7.30 -17.41
C PHE A 156 -3.81 -8.47 -16.43
N GLN A 157 -4.29 -8.18 -15.25
CA GLN A 157 -4.65 -9.23 -14.30
C GLN A 157 -5.95 -9.86 -14.73
N HIS A 158 -6.12 -11.17 -14.47
CA HIS A 158 -7.33 -11.90 -14.84
C HIS A 158 -8.34 -11.97 -13.68
N ASP A 159 -7.88 -11.72 -12.47
CA ASP A 159 -8.62 -11.89 -11.22
C ASP A 159 -9.06 -10.57 -10.57
N VAL A 160 -8.51 -9.44 -11.01
CA VAL A 160 -8.84 -8.11 -10.49
C VAL A 160 -8.86 -7.06 -11.61
N ASN A 161 -9.53 -5.92 -11.37
CA ASN A 161 -9.49 -4.76 -12.26
C ASN A 161 -8.30 -3.83 -11.93
N VAL A 162 -8.12 -2.77 -12.72
CA VAL A 162 -7.02 -1.81 -12.57
C VAL A 162 -7.01 -1.11 -11.20
N ILE A 163 -8.19 -0.92 -10.58
CA ILE A 163 -8.33 -0.29 -9.27
C ILE A 163 -7.67 -1.18 -8.21
N TRP A 164 -8.06 -2.46 -8.13
CA TRP A 164 -7.53 -3.41 -7.15
C TRP A 164 -6.05 -3.75 -7.36
N ASP A 165 -5.53 -3.63 -8.59
CA ASP A 165 -4.11 -3.87 -8.85
C ASP A 165 -3.25 -2.65 -8.50
N LEU A 166 -3.58 -1.46 -9.02
CA LEU A 166 -2.70 -0.28 -8.93
C LEU A 166 -3.02 0.64 -7.76
N ALA A 167 -4.30 0.88 -7.45
CA ALA A 167 -4.68 1.86 -6.45
C ALA A 167 -4.27 1.54 -5.00
N PRO A 168 -4.17 0.27 -4.54
CA PRO A 168 -3.81 -0.04 -3.15
C PRO A 168 -2.54 0.64 -2.66
N HIS A 169 -1.55 0.78 -3.54
CA HIS A 169 -0.29 1.45 -3.20
C HIS A 169 -0.49 2.93 -2.86
N ASP A 170 -1.24 3.64 -3.68
CA ASP A 170 -1.42 5.08 -3.55
C ASP A 170 -2.48 5.41 -2.48
N LEU A 171 -3.49 4.55 -2.34
CA LEU A 171 -4.47 4.63 -1.26
C LEU A 171 -3.81 4.44 0.11
N SER A 172 -2.89 3.49 0.24
CA SER A 172 -2.14 3.29 1.48
C SER A 172 -1.23 4.48 1.81
N ILE A 173 -0.61 5.10 0.80
CA ILE A 173 0.18 6.33 0.99
C ILE A 173 -0.73 7.47 1.43
N MET A 174 -1.88 7.66 0.79
CA MET A 174 -2.86 8.68 1.17
C MET A 174 -3.32 8.52 2.62
N ASP A 175 -3.73 7.31 3.01
CA ASP A 175 -4.19 6.99 4.36
C ASP A 175 -3.11 7.32 5.40
N TYR A 176 -1.87 6.88 5.14
CA TYR A 176 -0.72 7.14 6.00
C TYR A 176 -0.40 8.64 6.12
N LEU A 177 -0.44 9.39 5.02
CA LEU A 177 -0.07 10.81 5.00
C LEU A 177 -1.16 11.70 5.60
N ILE A 178 -2.42 11.50 5.23
CA ILE A 178 -3.55 12.31 5.68
C ILE A 178 -3.90 11.97 7.13
N GLY A 179 -3.94 10.67 7.50
CA GLY A 179 -4.23 10.22 8.86
C GLY A 179 -5.64 10.55 9.35
N LYS A 180 -6.59 10.80 8.43
CA LYS A 180 -8.01 11.06 8.70
C LYS A 180 -8.87 10.02 8.00
N LYS A 181 -10.03 9.71 8.58
CA LYS A 181 -10.97 8.76 7.97
C LYS A 181 -11.70 9.41 6.79
N PRO A 182 -11.72 8.78 5.63
CA PRO A 182 -12.57 9.22 4.53
C PRO A 182 -14.05 8.97 4.84
N ILE A 183 -14.93 9.79 4.26
CA ILE A 183 -16.39 9.69 4.47
C ILE A 183 -17.14 9.10 3.28
N ALA A 184 -16.61 9.27 2.07
CA ALA A 184 -17.22 8.74 0.86
C ALA A 184 -16.22 8.56 -0.27
N VAL A 185 -16.58 7.71 -1.23
CA VAL A 185 -15.81 7.45 -2.45
C VAL A 185 -16.71 7.58 -3.66
N SER A 186 -16.24 8.28 -4.70
CA SER A 186 -16.84 8.24 -6.03
C SER A 186 -15.80 7.78 -7.05
N ALA A 187 -16.21 6.96 -8.01
CA ALA A 187 -15.31 6.43 -9.01
C ALA A 187 -15.99 6.30 -10.38
N VAL A 188 -15.21 6.48 -11.42
CA VAL A 188 -15.57 6.17 -12.80
C VAL A 188 -14.52 5.27 -13.40
N GLY A 189 -14.96 4.23 -14.11
CA GLY A 189 -14.07 3.29 -14.78
C GLY A 189 -14.63 2.87 -16.13
N VAL A 190 -13.74 2.50 -17.03
CA VAL A 190 -14.11 1.96 -18.35
C VAL A 190 -13.30 0.72 -18.63
N SER A 191 -13.92 -0.22 -19.34
CA SER A 191 -13.31 -1.45 -19.82
C SER A 191 -13.18 -1.40 -21.34
N HIS A 192 -11.98 -1.57 -21.86
CA HIS A 192 -11.73 -1.73 -23.29
C HIS A 192 -11.48 -3.20 -23.65
N PHE A 193 -10.99 -3.97 -22.67
CA PHE A 193 -10.63 -5.38 -22.81
C PHE A 193 -11.18 -6.17 -21.61
N ASN A 194 -11.48 -7.44 -21.79
CA ASN A 194 -11.80 -8.43 -20.74
C ASN A 194 -12.95 -8.11 -19.76
N HIS A 195 -13.83 -7.16 -20.07
CA HIS A 195 -14.98 -6.77 -19.23
C HIS A 195 -14.62 -6.30 -17.80
N THR A 196 -13.35 -6.03 -17.53
CA THR A 196 -12.88 -5.43 -16.27
C THR A 196 -12.29 -4.04 -16.56
N GLU A 197 -12.44 -3.10 -15.63
CA GLU A 197 -11.94 -1.74 -15.80
C GLU A 197 -10.42 -1.77 -15.98
N ASP A 198 -9.96 -1.12 -17.06
CA ASP A 198 -8.56 -0.96 -17.41
C ASP A 198 -8.07 0.50 -17.31
N VAL A 199 -9.01 1.44 -17.20
CA VAL A 199 -8.81 2.85 -16.86
C VAL A 199 -9.83 3.26 -15.82
N ALA A 200 -9.38 3.89 -14.72
CA ALA A 200 -10.29 4.38 -13.69
C ALA A 200 -9.76 5.66 -13.00
N TYR A 201 -10.73 6.43 -12.52
CA TYR A 201 -10.51 7.60 -11.68
C TYR A 201 -11.31 7.44 -10.40
N ILE A 202 -10.68 7.71 -9.25
CA ILE A 202 -11.28 7.56 -7.93
C ILE A 202 -11.15 8.90 -7.21
N THR A 203 -12.22 9.34 -6.55
CA THR A 203 -12.20 10.50 -5.67
C THR A 203 -12.61 10.07 -4.27
N VAL A 204 -11.76 10.35 -3.30
CA VAL A 204 -12.00 10.08 -1.88
C VAL A 204 -12.28 11.39 -1.16
N HIS A 205 -13.39 11.44 -0.44
CA HIS A 205 -13.90 12.62 0.26
C HIS A 205 -13.64 12.52 1.76
N PHE A 206 -13.30 13.65 2.39
CA PHE A 206 -13.09 13.79 3.83
C PHE A 206 -13.97 14.91 4.40
N GLU A 207 -14.19 14.93 5.72
CA GLU A 207 -15.00 15.97 6.36
C GLU A 207 -14.41 17.38 6.24
N ASP A 208 -13.07 17.50 6.36
CA ASP A 208 -12.35 18.78 6.48
C ASP A 208 -12.02 19.44 5.13
N ALA A 209 -12.88 19.32 4.12
CA ALA A 209 -12.64 19.87 2.78
C ALA A 209 -11.34 19.40 2.12
N ILE A 210 -10.79 18.27 2.55
CA ILE A 210 -9.69 17.59 1.86
C ILE A 210 -10.29 16.73 0.75
N LEU A 211 -9.68 16.76 -0.42
CA LEU A 211 -10.04 15.92 -1.54
C LEU A 211 -8.84 15.09 -1.97
N ALA A 212 -9.01 13.78 -2.13
CA ALA A 212 -7.99 12.94 -2.76
C ALA A 212 -8.49 12.38 -4.09
N HIS A 213 -7.64 12.44 -5.12
CA HIS A 213 -7.98 11.97 -6.45
C HIS A 213 -6.91 11.01 -6.98
N PHE A 214 -7.34 9.94 -7.66
CA PHE A 214 -6.45 8.90 -8.20
C PHE A 214 -6.80 8.61 -9.64
N HIS A 215 -5.79 8.59 -10.50
CA HIS A 215 -5.86 8.09 -11.86
C HIS A 215 -5.04 6.80 -11.96
N VAL A 216 -5.70 5.69 -12.24
CA VAL A 216 -5.08 4.38 -12.48
C VAL A 216 -5.39 3.88 -13.89
N ASN A 217 -4.40 3.34 -14.60
CA ASN A 217 -4.55 3.00 -16.00
C ASN A 217 -3.50 1.98 -16.44
N TRP A 218 -3.93 0.88 -17.08
CA TRP A 218 -3.07 -0.14 -17.67
C TRP A 218 -2.68 0.13 -19.13
N LEU A 219 -3.33 1.10 -19.79
CA LEU A 219 -3.19 1.32 -21.24
C LEU A 219 -2.16 2.40 -21.61
N SER A 220 -1.55 3.05 -20.62
CA SER A 220 -0.61 4.12 -20.88
C SER A 220 0.75 3.59 -21.35
N PRO A 221 1.23 3.96 -22.53
CA PRO A 221 2.57 3.59 -23.00
C PRO A 221 3.68 4.29 -22.20
N VAL A 222 3.34 5.39 -21.52
CA VAL A 222 4.26 6.11 -20.64
C VAL A 222 3.96 5.71 -19.20
N LYS A 223 5.00 5.24 -18.50
CA LYS A 223 4.89 4.93 -17.06
C LYS A 223 5.00 6.21 -16.25
N VAL A 224 3.95 6.52 -15.48
CA VAL A 224 3.90 7.66 -14.56
C VAL A 224 3.53 7.15 -13.17
N ARG A 225 4.25 7.63 -12.16
CA ARG A 225 3.95 7.43 -10.73
C ARG A 225 4.23 8.74 -10.01
N LYS A 226 3.24 9.60 -9.98
CA LYS A 226 3.40 10.97 -9.47
C LYS A 226 2.27 11.34 -8.52
N MET A 227 2.62 12.04 -7.44
CA MET A 227 1.67 12.59 -6.49
C MET A 227 1.89 14.09 -6.31
N LEU A 228 0.79 14.82 -6.20
CA LEU A 228 0.75 16.23 -5.86
C LEU A 228 0.01 16.37 -4.52
N ILE A 229 0.68 16.93 -3.52
CA ILE A 229 0.14 17.08 -2.18
C ILE A 229 0.17 18.56 -1.83
N GLY A 230 -1.00 19.18 -1.85
CA GLY A 230 -1.14 20.61 -1.61
C GLY A 230 -1.61 20.91 -0.21
N GLY A 231 -0.91 21.81 0.47
CA GLY A 231 -1.32 22.41 1.72
C GLY A 231 -1.45 23.93 1.63
N ASN A 232 -1.94 24.55 2.70
CA ASN A 232 -2.14 25.99 2.74
C ASN A 232 -0.82 26.79 2.79
N LYS A 233 0.31 26.17 3.16
CA LYS A 233 1.62 26.81 3.19
C LYS A 233 2.49 26.43 2.00
N LYS A 234 2.61 25.13 1.70
CA LYS A 234 3.50 24.61 0.68
C LYS A 234 2.85 23.45 -0.07
N MET A 235 3.42 23.11 -1.22
CA MET A 235 3.02 21.98 -2.03
C MET A 235 4.20 21.01 -2.18
N VAL A 236 3.92 19.72 -2.17
CA VAL A 236 4.89 18.66 -2.45
C VAL A 236 4.56 17.99 -3.77
N VAL A 237 5.58 17.77 -4.59
CA VAL A 237 5.54 16.88 -5.74
C VAL A 237 6.40 15.66 -5.41
N TYR A 238 5.80 14.47 -5.42
CA TYR A 238 6.51 13.20 -5.36
C TYR A 238 6.44 12.52 -6.72
N ASP A 239 7.59 12.26 -7.32
CA ASP A 239 7.72 11.52 -8.57
C ASP A 239 8.60 10.29 -8.35
N ASP A 240 7.98 9.09 -8.30
CA ASP A 240 8.71 7.84 -8.06
C ASP A 240 9.59 7.42 -9.24
N MET A 241 9.36 8.01 -10.42
CA MET A 241 10.15 7.73 -11.61
C MET A 241 11.45 8.57 -11.68
N GLU A 242 11.56 9.63 -10.89
CA GLU A 242 12.77 10.42 -10.78
C GLU A 242 13.88 9.65 -10.06
N PRO A 243 15.11 9.60 -10.61
CA PRO A 243 16.19 8.82 -10.00
C PRO A 243 16.77 9.45 -8.73
N SER A 244 16.79 10.77 -8.61
CA SER A 244 17.47 11.49 -7.52
C SER A 244 16.55 12.41 -6.72
N GLU A 245 15.84 13.31 -7.37
CA GLU A 245 15.03 14.35 -6.74
C GLU A 245 13.56 13.93 -6.69
N LYS A 246 13.27 12.78 -6.09
CA LYS A 246 11.93 12.20 -6.04
C LYS A 246 10.90 13.11 -5.35
N VAL A 247 11.33 13.90 -4.38
CA VAL A 247 10.48 14.83 -3.62
C VAL A 247 10.95 16.24 -3.88
N LYS A 248 10.02 17.11 -4.32
CA LYS A 248 10.24 18.54 -4.50
C LYS A 248 9.20 19.30 -3.68
N VAL A 249 9.67 20.23 -2.85
CA VAL A 249 8.82 21.09 -2.02
C VAL A 249 8.81 22.48 -2.63
N TYR A 250 7.60 22.98 -2.92
CA TYR A 250 7.39 24.30 -3.52
C TYR A 250 6.82 25.24 -2.46
N ASP A 251 7.56 26.27 -2.12
CA ASP A 251 7.11 27.34 -1.22
C ASP A 251 6.37 28.41 -2.04
N LYS A 252 5.26 27.99 -2.64
CA LYS A 252 4.38 28.84 -3.44
C LYS A 252 2.95 28.59 -3.00
N GLY A 253 2.15 29.63 -2.95
CA GLY A 253 0.78 29.49 -2.51
C GLY A 253 -0.07 30.71 -2.81
N VAL A 254 -1.28 30.69 -2.30
CA VAL A 254 -2.25 31.76 -2.38
C VAL A 254 -2.31 32.45 -1.03
N GLU A 255 -2.10 33.75 -0.98
CA GLU A 255 -2.28 34.56 0.23
C GLU A 255 -3.58 35.35 0.14
N ILE A 256 -4.39 35.24 1.19
CA ILE A 256 -5.59 36.05 1.40
C ILE A 256 -5.31 36.91 2.64
N GLN A 257 -5.05 38.20 2.42
CA GLN A 257 -4.65 39.13 3.51
C GLN A 257 -5.84 39.74 4.24
N SER A 258 -7.06 39.68 3.69
CA SER A 258 -8.27 40.17 4.35
C SER A 258 -9.54 39.57 3.75
N GLU A 259 -10.64 39.57 4.55
CA GLU A 259 -11.99 39.18 4.06
C GLU A 259 -12.43 40.04 2.88
N GLU A 260 -12.04 41.32 2.82
CA GLU A 260 -12.37 42.23 1.72
C GLU A 260 -11.69 41.79 0.40
N MET A 261 -10.50 41.19 0.46
CA MET A 261 -9.83 40.61 -0.71
C MET A 261 -10.57 39.39 -1.24
N VAL A 262 -11.13 38.57 -0.37
CA VAL A 262 -11.99 37.44 -0.77
C VAL A 262 -13.21 37.93 -1.54
N HIS A 263 -13.90 38.95 -1.03
CA HIS A 263 -15.08 39.55 -1.69
C HIS A 263 -14.76 40.20 -3.04
N ARG A 264 -13.55 40.74 -3.20
CA ARG A 264 -13.11 41.34 -4.46
C ARG A 264 -12.43 40.38 -5.42
N LEU A 265 -12.31 39.08 -5.07
CA LEU A 265 -11.55 38.07 -5.83
C LEU A 265 -10.09 38.48 -6.12
N LEU A 266 -9.50 39.27 -5.24
CA LEU A 266 -8.10 39.68 -5.33
C LEU A 266 -7.25 38.64 -4.61
N VAL A 267 -6.54 37.85 -5.38
CA VAL A 267 -5.64 36.80 -4.90
C VAL A 267 -4.19 37.26 -5.16
N GLN A 268 -3.37 37.26 -4.11
CA GLN A 268 -1.93 37.43 -4.28
C GLN A 268 -1.25 36.07 -4.34
N TYR A 269 -0.39 35.89 -5.34
CA TYR A 269 0.44 34.71 -5.43
C TYR A 269 1.72 34.93 -4.62
N ARG A 270 1.94 34.10 -3.64
CA ARG A 270 3.19 34.03 -2.91
C ARG A 270 4.22 33.30 -3.76
N MET A 271 5.34 33.94 -4.04
CA MET A 271 6.48 33.37 -4.75
C MET A 271 7.57 33.05 -3.74
N GLY A 272 8.02 31.81 -3.74
CA GLY A 272 9.08 31.34 -2.87
C GLY A 272 9.95 30.29 -3.57
N ASP A 273 10.83 29.67 -2.81
CA ASP A 273 11.83 28.73 -3.30
C ASP A 273 11.22 27.35 -3.61
N MET A 274 11.98 26.56 -4.34
CA MET A 274 11.77 25.14 -4.50
C MET A 274 13.03 24.42 -4.02
N TYR A 275 12.85 23.34 -3.25
CA TYR A 275 13.98 22.50 -2.82
C TYR A 275 13.63 21.02 -2.86
N ALA A 276 14.64 20.17 -3.00
CA ALA A 276 14.54 18.74 -2.88
C ALA A 276 15.19 18.28 -1.57
N PRO A 277 14.42 17.69 -0.62
CA PRO A 277 14.98 17.22 0.65
C PRO A 277 15.83 15.98 0.44
N GLN A 278 16.81 15.76 1.33
CA GLN A 278 17.56 14.51 1.38
C GLN A 278 16.63 13.37 1.83
N LEU A 279 16.72 12.23 1.13
CA LEU A 279 15.91 11.04 1.35
C LEU A 279 16.76 9.88 1.87
N ASP A 280 16.19 9.05 2.75
CA ASP A 280 16.74 7.74 3.08
C ASP A 280 16.66 6.84 1.83
N GLN A 281 17.80 6.28 1.43
CA GLN A 281 17.92 5.40 0.26
C GLN A 281 17.80 3.90 0.60
N THR A 282 17.49 3.57 1.85
CA THR A 282 17.28 2.19 2.28
C THR A 282 16.12 1.54 1.50
N GLU A 283 16.33 0.32 1.02
CA GLU A 283 15.29 -0.42 0.30
C GLU A 283 14.00 -0.54 1.16
N ALA A 284 12.88 -0.05 0.63
CA ALA A 284 11.61 -0.03 1.34
C ALA A 284 11.15 -1.43 1.78
N LEU A 285 11.33 -2.44 0.92
CA LEU A 285 10.99 -3.83 1.22
C LEU A 285 11.81 -4.37 2.41
N ARG A 286 13.09 -3.97 2.52
CA ARG A 286 13.94 -4.32 3.66
C ARG A 286 13.43 -3.70 4.96
N LEU A 287 13.01 -2.43 4.92
CA LEU A 287 12.44 -1.74 6.08
C LEU A 287 11.10 -2.35 6.49
N MET A 288 10.27 -2.71 5.53
CA MET A 288 8.99 -3.38 5.75
C MET A 288 9.19 -4.75 6.44
N ILE A 289 10.09 -5.58 5.94
CA ILE A 289 10.43 -6.87 6.58
C ILE A 289 11.00 -6.67 7.98
N LYS A 290 11.85 -5.65 8.17
CA LYS A 290 12.37 -5.31 9.49
C LYS A 290 11.23 -4.94 10.45
N GLU A 291 10.29 -4.11 10.01
CA GLU A 291 9.11 -3.70 10.79
C GLU A 291 8.27 -4.93 11.21
N PHE A 292 8.02 -5.85 10.29
CA PHE A 292 7.29 -7.08 10.61
C PHE A 292 7.97 -7.90 11.70
N VAL A 293 9.26 -8.15 11.55
CA VAL A 293 10.05 -8.92 12.51
C VAL A 293 10.12 -8.22 13.88
N ASP A 294 10.38 -6.92 13.88
CA ASP A 294 10.45 -6.13 15.11
C ASP A 294 9.10 -6.07 15.83
N SER A 295 8.00 -5.91 15.10
CA SER A 295 6.65 -5.88 15.68
C SER A 295 6.28 -7.19 16.40
N ILE A 296 6.77 -8.34 15.92
CA ILE A 296 6.58 -9.63 16.56
C ILE A 296 7.39 -9.71 17.85
N GLU A 297 8.69 -9.40 17.80
CA GLU A 297 9.58 -9.48 18.96
C GLU A 297 9.20 -8.50 20.07
N GLU A 298 8.87 -7.26 19.68
CA GLU A 298 8.47 -6.19 20.58
C GLU A 298 7.00 -6.30 21.03
N LYS A 299 6.25 -7.25 20.49
CA LYS A 299 4.82 -7.50 20.77
C LYS A 299 3.94 -6.25 20.56
N ARG A 300 4.27 -5.41 19.60
CA ARG A 300 3.50 -4.22 19.24
C ARG A 300 2.76 -4.38 17.91
N LYS A 301 1.80 -3.52 17.63
CA LYS A 301 1.16 -3.43 16.31
C LYS A 301 2.21 -2.95 15.28
N PRO A 302 2.26 -3.55 14.08
CA PRO A 302 3.08 -3.02 12.99
C PRO A 302 2.47 -1.73 12.42
N LEU A 303 3.28 -0.93 11.72
CA LEU A 303 2.83 0.33 11.12
C LEU A 303 1.74 0.10 10.06
N THR A 304 1.85 -0.96 9.27
CA THR A 304 0.84 -1.35 8.27
C THR A 304 0.08 -2.58 8.76
N ASP A 305 -0.61 -2.44 9.90
CA ASP A 305 -1.40 -3.50 10.50
C ASP A 305 -2.68 -3.83 9.69
N GLY A 306 -3.51 -4.71 10.25
CA GLY A 306 -4.77 -5.10 9.61
C GLY A 306 -5.72 -3.93 9.38
N GLU A 307 -5.76 -2.94 10.30
CA GLU A 307 -6.63 -1.76 10.16
C GLU A 307 -6.21 -0.89 8.96
N ALA A 308 -4.90 -0.69 8.75
CA ALA A 308 -4.40 0.00 7.57
C ALA A 308 -4.76 -0.76 6.28
N GLY A 309 -4.71 -2.10 6.31
CA GLY A 309 -5.16 -2.93 5.20
C GLY A 309 -6.66 -2.82 4.93
N LEU A 310 -7.48 -2.86 5.99
CA LEU A 310 -8.94 -2.73 5.90
C LEU A 310 -9.37 -1.37 5.35
N ALA A 311 -8.70 -0.28 5.76
CA ALA A 311 -8.99 1.06 5.25
C ALA A 311 -8.85 1.11 3.72
N VAL A 312 -7.81 0.50 3.17
CA VAL A 312 -7.61 0.40 1.72
C VAL A 312 -8.70 -0.45 1.06
N VAL A 313 -9.02 -1.63 1.62
CA VAL A 313 -10.03 -2.54 1.04
C VAL A 313 -11.42 -1.89 1.00
N ARG A 314 -11.82 -1.16 2.06
CA ARG A 314 -13.10 -0.42 2.07
C ARG A 314 -13.19 0.61 0.95
N ILE A 315 -12.11 1.34 0.68
CA ILE A 315 -12.08 2.31 -0.43
C ILE A 315 -12.19 1.58 -1.79
N LEU A 316 -11.53 0.43 -1.96
CA LEU A 316 -11.60 -0.37 -3.19
C LEU A 316 -13.02 -0.89 -3.44
N GLU A 317 -13.68 -1.46 -2.42
CA GLU A 317 -15.07 -1.91 -2.53
C GLU A 317 -16.03 -0.75 -2.83
N ALA A 318 -15.86 0.39 -2.17
CA ALA A 318 -16.67 1.57 -2.40
C ALA A 318 -16.46 2.13 -3.82
N ALA A 319 -15.24 2.08 -4.37
CA ALA A 319 -14.98 2.47 -5.75
C ALA A 319 -15.70 1.56 -6.74
N ASP A 320 -15.64 0.23 -6.57
CA ASP A 320 -16.38 -0.71 -7.40
C ASP A 320 -17.91 -0.51 -7.30
N ALA A 321 -18.41 -0.27 -6.08
CA ALA A 321 -19.82 0.02 -5.85
C ALA A 321 -20.25 1.33 -6.53
N SER A 322 -19.41 2.37 -6.48
CA SER A 322 -19.64 3.64 -7.15
C SER A 322 -19.74 3.48 -8.67
N ILE A 323 -18.81 2.76 -9.29
CA ILE A 323 -18.85 2.51 -10.74
C ILE A 323 -20.15 1.80 -11.11
N LYS A 324 -20.52 0.73 -10.40
CA LYS A 324 -21.77 -0.01 -10.62
C LYS A 324 -23.02 0.85 -10.43
N ALA A 325 -22.96 1.86 -9.55
CA ALA A 325 -24.05 2.81 -9.29
C ALA A 325 -24.06 4.02 -10.25
N GLY A 326 -23.29 4.00 -11.33
CA GLY A 326 -23.18 5.10 -12.29
C GLY A 326 -22.43 6.30 -11.74
N SER A 327 -21.32 6.03 -11.07
CA SER A 327 -20.38 7.01 -10.48
C SER A 327 -20.94 7.85 -9.33
N LYS A 328 -21.97 7.36 -8.66
CA LYS A 328 -22.51 8.02 -7.45
C LYS A 328 -21.56 7.81 -6.28
N ALA A 329 -21.49 8.80 -5.40
CA ALA A 329 -20.72 8.68 -4.17
C ALA A 329 -21.30 7.57 -3.27
N VAL A 330 -20.42 6.75 -2.70
CA VAL A 330 -20.72 5.68 -1.75
C VAL A 330 -20.11 6.06 -0.41
N ASN A 331 -20.91 6.07 0.64
CA ASN A 331 -20.44 6.36 2.01
C ASN A 331 -19.63 5.17 2.54
N LEU A 332 -18.60 5.47 3.35
CA LEU A 332 -17.71 4.51 3.99
C LEU A 332 -18.12 4.23 5.44
#